data_3de47b8b8c3c81c76680f2dc0db65f43
#
_entry.id   3de47b8b8c3c81c76680f2dc0db65f43
#
_cell.length_a   1.000
_cell.length_b   1.000
_cell.length_c   1.000
_cell.angle_alpha   90.00
_cell.angle_beta   90.00
_cell.angle_gamma   90.00
#
_symmetry.space_group_name_H-M   'P 1'
#
loop_
_entity.id
_entity.type
_entity.pdbx_description
1 polymer ?
#
loop_
_entity_poly.entity_id
_entity_poly.type
_entity_poly.pdbx_seq_one_letter_code
_entity_poly.pdbx_strand_id
1 'polypeptide(L)'
;MNTIAILLGAIACSGGNPPQSSPSGTAGPGAAAKLSVVATINAWGSIAAQLGGDRVQETSIITNPNTDPHSYEPSAADARTVSDATVVIENGIGYDAWADKMLASQSGSTHTVVNVGDTVGVPAGGNPHQWYSPDSVAKVAGAITAAYKKADPNDGAYFDQRNAEFLNQTLATYHGLIASIKAKYAGTPVGASESIFSPLSDALGLNLITPPQFLQAISEGTDPSPADKVTIDQQIASKAVKVYVFNTQNATPDVQAQVDAAKKQGIPVTTVTETLSPENASFQDWQSSQLSALADALHSTTGK
;
A
#
# COMPACT_ATOMS: atom_id res chain seq x y z
N MET A 1 58.43 32.76 -51.70
CA MET A 1 59.41 33.59 -51.05
C MET A 1 59.51 33.12 -49.66
N ASN A 2 60.44 32.23 -49.41
CA ASN A 2 61.64 32.35 -48.61
C ASN A 2 61.33 32.69 -47.14
N THR A 3 61.75 32.00 -46.11
CA THR A 3 63.09 31.42 -45.88
C THR A 3 62.99 30.46 -44.68
N ILE A 4 63.78 29.40 -44.80
CA ILE A 4 64.21 28.41 -43.80
C ILE A 4 65.08 29.07 -42.73
N ALA A 5 64.98 28.65 -41.50
CA ALA A 5 66.07 28.69 -40.53
C ALA A 5 66.02 27.51 -39.57
N ILE A 6 66.98 26.63 -39.74
CA ILE A 6 67.41 25.52 -38.87
C ILE A 6 68.31 26.11 -37.80
N LEU A 7 68.21 25.71 -36.53
CA LEU A 7 69.35 25.68 -35.61
C LEU A 7 69.22 24.58 -34.58
N LEU A 8 70.31 23.84 -34.47
CA LEU A 8 70.60 22.65 -33.67
C LEU A 8 70.71 22.92 -32.17
N GLY A 9 70.36 21.93 -31.44
CA GLY A 9 71.26 21.27 -30.44
C GLY A 9 71.27 21.79 -29.03
N ALA A 10 70.85 20.95 -28.10
CA ALA A 10 71.69 20.56 -26.96
C ALA A 10 71.03 19.41 -26.18
N ILE A 11 71.76 18.33 -26.07
CA ILE A 11 71.53 17.20 -25.20
C ILE A 11 71.97 17.58 -23.80
N ALA A 12 71.16 17.37 -22.78
CA ALA A 12 71.57 17.30 -21.39
C ALA A 12 70.86 16.16 -20.69
N CYS A 13 71.69 15.28 -20.14
CA CYS A 13 71.37 14.04 -19.45
C CYS A 13 70.81 14.22 -18.06
N SER A 14 70.03 13.20 -17.63
CA SER A 14 69.98 12.55 -16.33
C SER A 14 69.28 13.27 -15.17
N GLY A 15 68.34 12.51 -14.66
CA GLY A 15 67.70 12.70 -13.37
C GLY A 15 66.51 11.75 -13.23
N GLY A 16 66.78 10.44 -13.03
CA GLY A 16 65.74 9.48 -12.74
C GLY A 16 65.21 9.72 -11.33
N ASN A 17 63.95 10.14 -11.26
CA ASN A 17 63.16 10.04 -10.03
C ASN A 17 62.52 8.67 -9.98
N PRO A 18 62.55 8.01 -8.81
CA PRO A 18 61.81 6.75 -8.63
C PRO A 18 60.31 7.00 -8.71
N PRO A 19 59.47 6.02 -9.14
CA PRO A 19 58.06 6.19 -9.19
C PRO A 19 57.52 6.41 -7.78
N GLN A 20 56.88 7.55 -7.53
CA GLN A 20 56.07 7.77 -6.35
C GLN A 20 54.84 6.87 -6.44
N SER A 21 54.82 5.86 -5.55
CA SER A 21 53.63 5.09 -5.25
C SER A 21 52.56 6.04 -4.72
N SER A 22 51.54 6.29 -5.56
CA SER A 22 50.32 6.95 -5.11
C SER A 22 49.73 6.11 -3.96
N PRO A 23 49.31 6.73 -2.85
CA PRO A 23 48.57 5.99 -1.84
C PRO A 23 47.29 5.46 -2.46
N SER A 24 47.13 4.15 -2.47
CA SER A 24 45.84 3.53 -2.71
C SER A 24 44.85 4.16 -1.74
N GLY A 25 43.96 5.01 -2.27
CA GLY A 25 42.82 5.51 -1.49
C GLY A 25 42.06 4.29 -0.96
N THR A 26 42.06 4.14 0.35
CA THR A 26 41.11 3.28 1.04
C THR A 26 39.73 3.71 0.58
N ALA A 27 39.11 2.90 -0.26
CA ALA A 27 37.67 3.01 -0.50
C ALA A 27 37.02 2.96 0.89
N GLY A 28 36.34 4.05 1.25
CA GLY A 28 35.51 4.07 2.46
C GLY A 28 34.54 2.89 2.40
N PRO A 29 34.00 2.43 3.54
CA PRO A 29 33.06 1.33 3.57
C PRO A 29 31.94 1.67 2.58
N GLY A 30 31.85 0.90 1.48
CA GLY A 30 30.80 1.04 0.50
C GLY A 30 29.46 0.92 1.23
N ALA A 31 28.52 1.81 0.93
CA ALA A 31 27.18 1.70 1.46
C ALA A 31 26.68 0.26 1.23
N ALA A 32 26.25 -0.41 2.29
CA ALA A 32 25.70 -1.76 2.18
C ALA A 32 24.61 -1.78 1.13
N ALA A 33 24.57 -2.81 0.29
CA ALA A 33 23.54 -2.94 -0.71
C ALA A 33 22.16 -2.99 -0.01
N LYS A 34 21.23 -2.18 -0.50
CA LYS A 34 19.88 -2.17 0.04
C LYS A 34 19.16 -3.49 -0.26
N LEU A 35 18.30 -3.94 0.64
CA LEU A 35 17.39 -5.05 0.37
C LEU A 35 16.41 -4.65 -0.74
N SER A 36 16.28 -5.47 -1.77
CA SER A 36 15.23 -5.32 -2.79
C SER A 36 13.92 -5.86 -2.24
N VAL A 37 12.91 -5.00 -2.14
CA VAL A 37 11.60 -5.31 -1.57
C VAL A 37 10.55 -5.04 -2.62
N VAL A 38 9.66 -6.00 -2.86
CA VAL A 38 8.54 -5.85 -3.79
C VAL A 38 7.23 -6.04 -3.03
N ALA A 39 6.31 -5.10 -3.18
CA ALA A 39 4.93 -5.24 -2.72
C ALA A 39 3.99 -5.37 -3.91
N THR A 40 3.00 -6.24 -3.84
CA THR A 40 2.01 -6.40 -4.91
C THR A 40 1.13 -5.17 -5.05
N ILE A 41 0.86 -4.46 -3.93
CA ILE A 41 0.08 -3.22 -3.92
C ILE A 41 0.76 -2.15 -3.06
N ASN A 42 0.67 -0.89 -3.48
CA ASN A 42 1.35 0.23 -2.84
C ASN A 42 0.86 0.55 -1.41
N ALA A 43 -0.33 0.08 -1.01
CA ALA A 43 -0.77 0.18 0.38
C ALA A 43 0.23 -0.50 1.34
N TRP A 44 0.64 -1.73 1.03
CA TRP A 44 1.67 -2.45 1.77
C TRP A 44 3.08 -1.95 1.46
N GLY A 45 3.32 -1.54 0.21
CA GLY A 45 4.61 -0.98 -0.21
C GLY A 45 5.00 0.27 0.56
N SER A 46 4.06 1.19 0.78
CA SER A 46 4.31 2.39 1.59
C SER A 46 4.69 2.07 3.04
N ILE A 47 4.06 1.05 3.64
CA ILE A 47 4.43 0.56 4.97
C ILE A 47 5.83 -0.04 4.93
N ALA A 48 6.09 -0.91 3.96
CA ALA A 48 7.38 -1.58 3.77
C ALA A 48 8.54 -0.59 3.61
N ALA A 49 8.37 0.44 2.77
CA ALA A 49 9.36 1.48 2.58
C ALA A 49 9.68 2.24 3.87
N GLN A 50 8.65 2.56 4.67
CA GLN A 50 8.82 3.26 5.94
C GLN A 50 9.52 2.41 7.00
N LEU A 51 9.21 1.10 7.06
CA LEU A 51 9.85 0.16 7.97
C LEU A 51 11.31 -0.11 7.58
N GLY A 52 11.60 -0.13 6.28
CA GLY A 52 12.94 -0.37 5.76
C GLY A 52 13.85 0.86 5.76
N GLY A 53 13.29 2.05 5.59
CA GLY A 53 14.04 3.31 5.53
C GLY A 53 15.20 3.24 4.53
N ASP A 54 16.40 3.63 4.98
CA ASP A 54 17.59 3.67 4.12
C ASP A 54 18.18 2.29 3.76
N ARG A 55 17.69 1.20 4.39
CA ARG A 55 18.20 -0.17 4.22
C ARG A 55 17.47 -0.94 3.13
N VAL A 56 16.36 -0.42 2.62
CA VAL A 56 15.58 -1.09 1.57
C VAL A 56 15.41 -0.22 0.34
N GLN A 57 15.17 -0.88 -0.79
CA GLN A 57 14.64 -0.29 -2.00
C GLN A 57 13.32 -1.00 -2.29
N GLU A 58 12.22 -0.31 -2.04
CA GLU A 58 10.87 -0.81 -2.26
C GLU A 58 10.40 -0.51 -3.68
N THR A 59 9.65 -1.45 -4.26
CA THR A 59 8.94 -1.29 -5.53
C THR A 59 7.56 -1.92 -5.40
N SER A 60 6.52 -1.12 -5.60
CA SER A 60 5.13 -1.60 -5.66
C SER A 60 4.70 -1.90 -7.10
N ILE A 61 4.01 -3.01 -7.31
CA ILE A 61 3.52 -3.41 -8.64
C ILE A 61 2.25 -2.65 -9.00
N ILE A 62 1.22 -2.72 -8.14
CA ILE A 62 -0.05 -2.03 -8.37
C ILE A 62 -0.01 -0.68 -7.66
N THR A 63 0.00 0.40 -8.43
CA THR A 63 0.10 1.78 -7.92
C THR A 63 -0.94 2.73 -8.48
N ASN A 64 -1.56 2.38 -9.62
CA ASN A 64 -2.44 3.29 -10.35
C ASN A 64 -3.77 3.55 -9.60
N PRO A 65 -4.05 4.78 -9.14
CA PRO A 65 -5.26 5.11 -8.39
C PRO A 65 -6.53 5.20 -9.26
N ASN A 66 -6.41 5.00 -10.56
CA ASN A 66 -7.54 5.09 -11.50
C ASN A 66 -7.95 3.74 -12.09
N THR A 67 -7.36 2.64 -11.61
CA THR A 67 -7.61 1.29 -12.12
C THR A 67 -8.06 0.40 -10.97
N ASP A 68 -9.05 -0.46 -11.22
CA ASP A 68 -9.45 -1.50 -10.29
C ASP A 68 -8.33 -2.57 -10.17
N PRO A 69 -7.70 -2.72 -9.00
CA PRO A 69 -6.63 -3.70 -8.81
C PRO A 69 -7.07 -5.16 -8.94
N HIS A 70 -8.34 -5.49 -8.72
CA HIS A 70 -8.87 -6.84 -8.89
C HIS A 70 -8.78 -7.34 -10.34
N SER A 71 -8.73 -6.42 -11.31
CA SER A 71 -8.58 -6.73 -12.73
C SER A 71 -7.13 -6.71 -13.23
N TYR A 72 -6.15 -6.61 -12.32
CA TYR A 72 -4.74 -6.46 -12.69
C TYR A 72 -4.18 -7.71 -13.38
N GLU A 73 -3.59 -7.49 -14.55
CA GLU A 73 -2.86 -8.52 -15.30
C GLU A 73 -1.35 -8.21 -15.27
N PRO A 74 -0.53 -9.10 -14.67
CA PRO A 74 0.90 -8.85 -14.52
C PRO A 74 1.65 -8.95 -15.85
N SER A 75 2.67 -8.10 -16.01
CA SER A 75 3.55 -8.06 -17.16
C SER A 75 4.81 -8.92 -16.96
N ALA A 76 5.56 -9.15 -18.06
CA ALA A 76 6.89 -9.76 -17.97
C ALA A 76 7.91 -8.89 -17.21
N ALA A 77 7.67 -7.59 -17.09
CA ALA A 77 8.49 -6.70 -16.27
C ALA A 77 8.24 -6.96 -14.78
N ASP A 78 6.98 -7.13 -14.38
CA ASP A 78 6.62 -7.46 -13.00
C ASP A 78 7.22 -8.80 -12.56
N ALA A 79 7.18 -9.80 -13.45
CA ALA A 79 7.81 -11.09 -13.17
C ALA A 79 9.32 -10.97 -12.92
N ARG A 80 10.04 -10.11 -13.65
CA ARG A 80 11.45 -9.82 -13.39
C ARG A 80 11.63 -9.09 -12.06
N THR A 81 10.83 -8.07 -11.79
CA THR A 81 10.88 -7.30 -10.55
C THR A 81 10.68 -8.21 -9.34
N VAL A 82 9.71 -9.11 -9.38
CA VAL A 82 9.48 -10.11 -8.32
C VAL A 82 10.66 -11.08 -8.24
N SER A 83 11.21 -11.53 -9.38
CA SER A 83 12.36 -12.47 -9.42
C SER A 83 13.62 -11.90 -8.76
N ASP A 84 13.83 -10.59 -8.85
CA ASP A 84 15.02 -9.91 -8.32
C ASP A 84 14.84 -9.47 -6.86
N ALA A 85 13.67 -9.69 -6.27
CA ALA A 85 13.37 -9.28 -4.90
C ALA A 85 14.02 -10.19 -3.85
N THR A 86 14.49 -9.61 -2.75
CA THR A 86 14.88 -10.32 -1.54
C THR A 86 13.68 -10.64 -0.66
N VAL A 87 12.76 -9.68 -0.56
CA VAL A 87 11.50 -9.81 0.19
C VAL A 87 10.35 -9.47 -0.73
N VAL A 88 9.33 -10.33 -0.76
CA VAL A 88 8.07 -10.09 -1.48
C VAL A 88 6.94 -10.00 -0.48
N ILE A 89 6.10 -8.99 -0.62
CA ILE A 89 4.91 -8.77 0.19
C ILE A 89 3.71 -8.92 -0.74
N GLU A 90 2.98 -10.00 -0.57
CA GLU A 90 1.74 -10.28 -1.30
C GLU A 90 0.54 -10.15 -0.37
N ASN A 91 -0.57 -9.66 -0.90
CA ASN A 91 -1.79 -9.56 -0.12
C ASN A 91 -2.41 -10.93 0.19
N GLY A 92 -2.34 -11.85 -0.75
CA GLY A 92 -3.00 -13.14 -0.61
C GLY A 92 -4.53 -13.01 -0.61
N ILE A 93 -5.23 -13.95 0.07
CA ILE A 93 -6.70 -13.96 0.23
C ILE A 93 -7.43 -14.09 -1.14
N GLY A 94 -6.71 -14.33 -2.22
CA GLY A 94 -7.21 -14.39 -3.59
C GLY A 94 -7.11 -13.07 -4.37
N TYR A 95 -6.64 -11.99 -3.73
CA TYR A 95 -6.54 -10.66 -4.34
C TYR A 95 -5.49 -10.61 -5.47
N ASP A 96 -4.33 -11.15 -5.22
CA ASP A 96 -3.16 -11.13 -6.10
C ASP A 96 -2.64 -12.53 -6.44
N ALA A 97 -3.56 -13.45 -6.73
CA ALA A 97 -3.25 -14.85 -7.08
C ALA A 97 -2.27 -15.01 -8.26
N TRP A 98 -2.00 -13.96 -9.02
CA TRP A 98 -0.95 -13.90 -10.01
C TRP A 98 0.45 -13.90 -9.37
N ALA A 99 0.62 -13.29 -8.18
CA ALA A 99 1.88 -13.28 -7.45
C ALA A 99 2.23 -14.68 -6.95
N ASP A 100 1.28 -15.42 -6.37
CA ASP A 100 1.44 -16.83 -6.00
C ASP A 100 1.97 -17.67 -7.17
N LYS A 101 1.39 -17.51 -8.37
CA LYS A 101 1.81 -18.23 -9.58
C LYS A 101 3.23 -17.85 -10.01
N MET A 102 3.57 -16.57 -9.92
CA MET A 102 4.94 -16.10 -10.25
C MET A 102 5.97 -16.69 -9.29
N LEU A 103 5.72 -16.61 -7.99
CA LEU A 103 6.58 -17.16 -6.95
C LEU A 103 6.75 -18.67 -7.09
N ALA A 104 5.67 -19.40 -7.35
CA ALA A 104 5.70 -20.84 -7.57
C ALA A 104 6.48 -21.26 -8.82
N SER A 105 6.51 -20.41 -9.86
CA SER A 105 7.25 -20.68 -11.10
C SER A 105 8.75 -20.47 -10.99
N GLN A 106 9.22 -19.77 -9.94
CA GLN A 106 10.62 -19.42 -9.71
C GLN A 106 11.32 -20.47 -8.84
N SER A 107 11.39 -21.71 -9.33
CA SER A 107 12.06 -22.81 -8.63
C SER A 107 13.54 -22.48 -8.40
N GLY A 108 13.93 -22.39 -7.11
CA GLY A 108 15.32 -22.10 -6.69
C GLY A 108 15.58 -20.67 -6.21
N SER A 109 14.63 -19.77 -6.27
CA SER A 109 14.74 -18.44 -5.64
C SER A 109 14.51 -18.54 -4.13
N THR A 110 15.27 -17.73 -3.38
CA THR A 110 15.28 -17.72 -1.90
C THR A 110 14.56 -16.49 -1.35
N HIS A 111 13.43 -16.11 -1.96
CA HIS A 111 12.65 -14.97 -1.45
C HIS A 111 12.16 -15.23 -0.02
N THR A 112 12.15 -14.20 0.79
CA THR A 112 11.32 -14.20 2.00
C THR A 112 9.97 -13.61 1.63
N VAL A 113 8.91 -14.43 1.64
CA VAL A 113 7.57 -14.00 1.32
C VAL A 113 6.83 -13.63 2.61
N VAL A 114 6.18 -12.46 2.61
CA VAL A 114 5.20 -12.04 3.61
C VAL A 114 3.84 -12.09 2.94
N ASN A 115 3.07 -13.14 3.19
CA ASN A 115 1.68 -13.25 2.77
C ASN A 115 0.80 -12.61 3.86
N VAL A 116 0.06 -11.56 3.48
CA VAL A 116 -0.79 -10.83 4.42
C VAL A 116 -1.92 -11.71 4.94
N GLY A 117 -2.59 -12.47 4.06
CA GLY A 117 -3.67 -13.39 4.45
C GLY A 117 -3.23 -14.35 5.55
N ASP A 118 -2.08 -15.00 5.37
CA ASP A 118 -1.51 -15.92 6.35
C ASP A 118 -1.14 -15.19 7.65
N THR A 119 -0.55 -13.99 7.53
CA THR A 119 -0.14 -13.18 8.69
C THR A 119 -1.31 -12.79 9.59
N VAL A 120 -2.46 -12.46 8.99
CA VAL A 120 -3.63 -11.99 9.74
C VAL A 120 -4.64 -13.11 10.03
N GLY A 121 -4.48 -14.29 9.40
CA GLY A 121 -5.35 -15.45 9.56
C GLY A 121 -6.65 -15.37 8.76
N VAL A 122 -6.65 -14.68 7.61
CA VAL A 122 -7.79 -14.58 6.70
C VAL A 122 -7.54 -15.51 5.50
N PRO A 123 -8.35 -16.55 5.30
CA PRO A 123 -8.16 -17.49 4.21
C PRO A 123 -8.61 -16.92 2.85
N ALA A 124 -8.23 -17.59 1.77
CA ALA A 124 -8.74 -17.29 0.43
C ALA A 124 -10.28 -17.25 0.40
N GLY A 125 -10.84 -16.25 -0.31
CA GLY A 125 -12.28 -15.98 -0.33
C GLY A 125 -12.80 -15.14 0.85
N GLY A 126 -11.92 -14.78 1.81
CA GLY A 126 -12.21 -13.76 2.81
C GLY A 126 -12.09 -12.34 2.24
N ASN A 127 -12.31 -11.33 3.09
CA ASN A 127 -12.16 -9.93 2.66
C ASN A 127 -10.66 -9.58 2.48
N PRO A 128 -10.20 -9.23 1.27
CA PRO A 128 -8.78 -8.98 1.01
C PRO A 128 -8.28 -7.61 1.50
N HIS A 129 -9.16 -6.67 1.80
CA HIS A 129 -8.83 -5.27 2.06
C HIS A 129 -8.28 -5.04 3.48
N GLN A 130 -7.29 -5.84 3.87
CA GLN A 130 -6.75 -5.87 5.23
C GLN A 130 -5.96 -4.60 5.62
N TRP A 131 -5.55 -3.79 4.66
CA TRP A 131 -4.96 -2.46 4.92
C TRP A 131 -5.94 -1.44 5.50
N TYR A 132 -7.25 -1.76 5.52
CA TYR A 132 -8.28 -1.00 6.21
C TYR A 132 -8.55 -1.48 7.66
N SER A 133 -7.92 -2.57 8.09
CA SER A 133 -7.96 -3.06 9.47
C SER A 133 -6.73 -2.57 10.26
N PRO A 134 -6.87 -1.72 11.28
CA PRO A 134 -5.73 -1.26 12.09
C PRO A 134 -4.95 -2.40 12.74
N ASP A 135 -5.65 -3.44 13.18
CA ASP A 135 -5.03 -4.63 13.79
C ASP A 135 -4.21 -5.42 12.77
N SER A 136 -4.73 -5.55 11.55
CA SER A 136 -4.02 -6.20 10.44
C SER A 136 -2.78 -5.41 10.04
N VAL A 137 -2.88 -4.09 9.96
CA VAL A 137 -1.73 -3.20 9.67
C VAL A 137 -0.61 -3.39 10.68
N ALA A 138 -0.92 -3.46 11.98
CA ALA A 138 0.09 -3.68 13.01
C ALA A 138 0.76 -5.07 12.91
N LYS A 139 -0.03 -6.12 12.65
CA LYS A 139 0.50 -7.49 12.46
C LYS A 139 1.41 -7.58 11.23
N VAL A 140 0.98 -7.02 10.12
CA VAL A 140 1.73 -7.02 8.85
C VAL A 140 3.03 -6.22 8.99
N ALA A 141 3.00 -5.04 9.64
CA ALA A 141 4.21 -4.28 9.93
C ALA A 141 5.23 -5.11 10.74
N GLY A 142 4.77 -5.88 11.73
CA GLY A 142 5.61 -6.81 12.48
C GLY A 142 6.18 -7.94 11.61
N ALA A 143 5.38 -8.53 10.72
CA ALA A 143 5.82 -9.58 9.80
C ALA A 143 6.86 -9.08 8.78
N ILE A 144 6.65 -7.88 8.20
CA ILE A 144 7.62 -7.23 7.31
C ILE A 144 8.93 -6.99 8.05
N THR A 145 8.88 -6.46 9.28
CA THR A 145 10.06 -6.23 10.11
C THR A 145 10.82 -7.54 10.37
N ALA A 146 10.12 -8.62 10.67
CA ALA A 146 10.73 -9.94 10.85
C ALA A 146 11.39 -10.46 9.56
N ALA A 147 10.77 -10.24 8.40
CA ALA A 147 11.34 -10.58 7.10
C ALA A 147 12.63 -9.80 6.82
N TYR A 148 12.68 -8.50 7.12
CA TYR A 148 13.88 -7.68 6.97
C TYR A 148 15.02 -8.16 7.89
N LYS A 149 14.72 -8.44 9.16
CA LYS A 149 15.69 -8.98 10.13
C LYS A 149 16.23 -10.34 9.71
N LYS A 150 15.43 -11.16 9.05
CA LYS A 150 15.87 -12.44 8.48
C LYS A 150 16.80 -12.23 7.29
N ALA A 151 16.48 -11.26 6.41
CA ALA A 151 17.26 -10.96 5.22
C ALA A 151 18.56 -10.22 5.54
N ASP A 152 18.55 -9.33 6.53
CA ASP A 152 19.73 -8.62 7.04
C ASP A 152 19.75 -8.61 8.59
N PRO A 153 20.33 -9.65 9.20
CA PRO A 153 20.42 -9.74 10.65
C PRO A 153 21.30 -8.64 11.29
N ASN A 154 22.23 -8.04 10.53
CA ASN A 154 23.13 -7.01 11.06
C ASN A 154 22.38 -5.70 11.35
N ASP A 155 21.36 -5.39 10.57
CA ASP A 155 20.50 -4.21 10.74
C ASP A 155 19.24 -4.52 11.56
N GLY A 156 19.16 -5.64 12.26
CA GLY A 156 17.98 -6.07 13.01
C GLY A 156 17.46 -5.05 14.02
N ALA A 157 18.36 -4.40 14.78
CA ALA A 157 17.99 -3.35 15.72
C ALA A 157 17.43 -2.09 15.03
N TYR A 158 17.95 -1.73 13.85
CA TYR A 158 17.43 -0.64 13.03
C TYR A 158 15.99 -0.91 12.61
N PHE A 159 15.69 -2.12 12.11
CA PHE A 159 14.32 -2.46 11.70
C PHE A 159 13.34 -2.51 12.89
N ASP A 160 13.78 -3.00 14.07
CA ASP A 160 12.96 -2.96 15.28
C ASP A 160 12.63 -1.51 15.70
N GLN A 161 13.61 -0.60 15.64
CA GLN A 161 13.39 0.82 15.91
C GLN A 161 12.40 1.44 14.91
N ARG A 162 12.57 1.19 13.60
CA ARG A 162 11.68 1.70 12.56
C ARG A 162 10.24 1.24 12.75
N ASN A 163 10.04 -0.04 13.12
CA ASN A 163 8.73 -0.58 13.41
C ASN A 163 8.09 0.09 14.64
N ALA A 164 8.86 0.30 15.71
CA ALA A 164 8.36 0.99 16.89
C ALA A 164 7.98 2.45 16.59
N GLU A 165 8.79 3.17 15.81
CA GLU A 165 8.49 4.53 15.34
C GLU A 165 7.23 4.55 14.46
N PHE A 166 7.11 3.63 13.52
CA PHE A 166 5.95 3.53 12.65
C PHE A 166 4.65 3.33 13.44
N LEU A 167 4.61 2.33 14.32
CA LEU A 167 3.40 2.00 15.08
C LEU A 167 3.03 3.07 16.12
N ASN A 168 4.02 3.68 16.80
CA ASN A 168 3.74 4.54 17.95
C ASN A 168 3.76 6.05 17.63
N GLN A 169 4.44 6.46 16.55
CA GLN A 169 4.59 7.86 16.19
C GLN A 169 3.95 8.16 14.83
N THR A 170 4.34 7.42 13.79
CA THR A 170 3.88 7.67 12.42
C THR A 170 2.37 7.44 12.27
N LEU A 171 1.82 6.41 12.91
CA LEU A 171 0.38 6.12 12.90
C LEU A 171 -0.42 6.89 13.97
N ALA A 172 0.17 7.81 14.74
CA ALA A 172 -0.51 8.46 15.86
C ALA A 172 -1.78 9.23 15.44
N THR A 173 -1.72 10.00 14.35
CA THR A 173 -2.88 10.75 13.81
C THR A 173 -3.96 9.80 13.31
N TYR A 174 -3.58 8.75 12.56
CA TYR A 174 -4.48 7.70 12.10
C TYR A 174 -5.23 7.02 13.24
N HIS A 175 -4.52 6.57 14.27
CA HIS A 175 -5.12 5.97 15.47
C HIS A 175 -6.01 6.96 16.24
N GLY A 176 -5.60 8.22 16.34
CA GLY A 176 -6.38 9.27 16.99
C GLY A 176 -7.71 9.54 16.28
N LEU A 177 -7.72 9.55 14.95
CA LEU A 177 -8.94 9.69 14.15
C LEU A 177 -9.88 8.50 14.35
N ILE A 178 -9.35 7.27 14.30
CA ILE A 178 -10.15 6.05 14.56
C ILE A 178 -10.79 6.11 15.94
N ALA A 179 -10.02 6.40 16.96
CA ALA A 179 -10.52 6.49 18.34
C ALA A 179 -11.60 7.59 18.49
N SER A 180 -11.39 8.75 17.86
CA SER A 180 -12.35 9.86 17.88
C SER A 180 -13.65 9.52 17.17
N ILE A 181 -13.58 8.94 15.97
CA ILE A 181 -14.77 8.52 15.22
C ILE A 181 -15.53 7.46 15.99
N LYS A 182 -14.85 6.44 16.50
CA LYS A 182 -15.46 5.39 17.33
C LYS A 182 -16.18 5.95 18.54
N ALA A 183 -15.53 6.84 19.28
CA ALA A 183 -16.11 7.43 20.49
C ALA A 183 -17.38 8.26 20.22
N LYS A 184 -17.44 8.95 19.08
CA LYS A 184 -18.55 9.85 18.75
C LYS A 184 -19.67 9.17 17.97
N TYR A 185 -19.33 8.25 17.07
CA TYR A 185 -20.26 7.80 16.02
C TYR A 185 -20.51 6.28 16.01
N ALA A 186 -20.00 5.51 17.00
CA ALA A 186 -20.27 4.07 17.08
C ALA A 186 -21.79 3.79 17.01
N GLY A 187 -22.18 2.75 16.27
CA GLY A 187 -23.56 2.36 15.99
C GLY A 187 -24.26 3.19 14.92
N THR A 188 -23.63 4.25 14.37
CA THR A 188 -24.25 5.03 13.28
C THR A 188 -24.38 4.16 12.03
N PRO A 189 -25.60 4.06 11.43
CA PRO A 189 -25.82 3.27 10.22
C PRO A 189 -25.17 3.94 9.01
N VAL A 190 -24.34 3.21 8.31
CA VAL A 190 -23.63 3.63 7.10
C VAL A 190 -23.85 2.62 5.98
N GLY A 191 -23.75 3.08 4.74
CA GLY A 191 -23.73 2.23 3.55
C GLY A 191 -22.35 2.25 2.90
N ALA A 192 -22.02 1.21 2.13
CA ALA A 192 -20.83 1.18 1.31
C ALA A 192 -21.09 0.52 -0.04
N SER A 193 -20.29 0.88 -1.04
CA SER A 193 -20.39 0.30 -2.38
C SER A 193 -19.78 -1.08 -2.48
N GLU A 194 -18.91 -1.47 -1.52
CA GLU A 194 -18.07 -2.65 -1.64
C GLU A 194 -17.53 -3.10 -0.28
N SER A 195 -16.97 -4.32 -0.23
CA SER A 195 -16.43 -4.93 0.99
C SER A 195 -15.16 -4.25 1.54
N ILE A 196 -14.51 -3.40 0.76
CA ILE A 196 -13.31 -2.65 1.15
C ILE A 196 -13.48 -1.85 2.46
N PHE A 197 -14.66 -1.31 2.68
CA PHE A 197 -14.94 -0.51 3.87
C PHE A 197 -15.24 -1.34 5.13
N SER A 198 -15.55 -2.62 4.99
CA SER A 198 -15.98 -3.46 6.13
C SER A 198 -14.96 -3.53 7.27
N PRO A 199 -13.64 -3.77 7.02
CA PRO A 199 -12.67 -3.84 8.12
C PRO A 199 -12.53 -2.51 8.88
N LEU A 200 -12.63 -1.38 8.18
CA LEU A 200 -12.58 -0.07 8.81
C LEU A 200 -13.88 0.24 9.56
N SER A 201 -15.04 -0.09 8.98
CA SER A 201 -16.34 0.06 9.65
C SER A 201 -16.37 -0.68 10.99
N ASP A 202 -15.85 -1.90 11.05
CA ASP A 202 -15.74 -2.70 12.28
C ASP A 202 -14.82 -2.02 13.30
N ALA A 203 -13.65 -1.54 12.86
CA ALA A 203 -12.71 -0.83 13.74
C ALA A 203 -13.30 0.45 14.33
N LEU A 204 -14.10 1.17 13.54
CA LEU A 204 -14.81 2.40 13.93
C LEU A 204 -16.07 2.12 14.75
N GLY A 205 -16.53 0.87 14.83
CA GLY A 205 -17.77 0.49 15.48
C GLY A 205 -19.02 1.06 14.81
N LEU A 206 -18.95 1.37 13.51
CA LEU A 206 -20.10 1.83 12.72
C LEU A 206 -21.00 0.64 12.39
N ASN A 207 -22.27 0.91 12.12
CA ASN A 207 -23.22 -0.12 11.70
C ASN A 207 -23.32 -0.12 10.16
N LEU A 208 -22.53 -0.95 9.49
CA LEU A 208 -22.58 -1.12 8.04
C LEU A 208 -23.81 -1.95 7.67
N ILE A 209 -24.85 -1.28 7.13
CA ILE A 209 -26.15 -1.90 6.86
C ILE A 209 -26.31 -2.39 5.42
N THR A 210 -25.37 -2.12 4.51
CA THR A 210 -25.37 -2.70 3.17
C THR A 210 -25.28 -4.23 3.26
N PRO A 211 -26.11 -5.01 2.53
CA PRO A 211 -26.05 -6.46 2.57
C PRO A 211 -24.63 -7.00 2.29
N PRO A 212 -24.08 -7.88 3.14
CA PRO A 212 -22.72 -8.40 2.96
C PRO A 212 -22.52 -9.10 1.61
N GLN A 213 -23.53 -9.78 1.09
CA GLN A 213 -23.49 -10.46 -0.21
C GLN A 213 -23.38 -9.48 -1.37
N PHE A 214 -24.00 -8.28 -1.25
CA PHE A 214 -23.82 -7.21 -2.22
C PHE A 214 -22.38 -6.71 -2.20
N LEU A 215 -21.86 -6.40 -1.01
CA LEU A 215 -20.49 -5.89 -0.85
C LEU A 215 -19.46 -6.86 -1.45
N GLN A 216 -19.64 -8.16 -1.21
CA GLN A 216 -18.78 -9.20 -1.73
C GLN A 216 -18.90 -9.34 -3.25
N ALA A 217 -20.12 -9.37 -3.80
CA ALA A 217 -20.35 -9.48 -5.24
C ALA A 217 -19.66 -8.35 -6.02
N ILE A 218 -19.79 -7.10 -5.55
CA ILE A 218 -19.10 -5.96 -6.19
C ILE A 218 -17.58 -6.14 -6.11
N SER A 219 -17.05 -6.53 -4.95
CA SER A 219 -15.61 -6.74 -4.74
C SER A 219 -15.04 -7.86 -5.65
N GLU A 220 -15.84 -8.89 -5.91
CA GLU A 220 -15.46 -10.02 -6.78
C GLU A 220 -15.76 -9.78 -8.28
N GLY A 221 -16.27 -8.59 -8.65
CA GLY A 221 -16.65 -8.26 -10.02
C GLY A 221 -17.84 -9.09 -10.54
N THR A 222 -18.69 -9.61 -9.64
CA THR A 222 -19.89 -10.38 -9.98
C THR A 222 -21.16 -9.55 -9.80
N ASP A 223 -22.25 -9.95 -10.47
CA ASP A 223 -23.52 -9.23 -10.37
C ASP A 223 -24.19 -9.47 -9.00
N PRO A 224 -24.51 -8.40 -8.23
CA PRO A 224 -25.26 -8.54 -7.00
C PRO A 224 -26.70 -9.05 -7.24
N SER A 225 -27.27 -9.73 -6.24
CA SER A 225 -28.64 -10.22 -6.34
C SER A 225 -29.66 -9.07 -6.48
N PRO A 226 -30.77 -9.26 -7.21
CA PRO A 226 -31.84 -8.26 -7.27
C PRO A 226 -32.41 -7.90 -5.90
N ALA A 227 -32.46 -8.82 -4.96
CA ALA A 227 -32.97 -8.60 -3.61
C ALA A 227 -32.06 -7.65 -2.82
N ASP A 228 -30.73 -7.80 -2.95
CA ASP A 228 -29.76 -6.92 -2.30
C ASP A 228 -29.82 -5.51 -2.89
N LYS A 229 -29.93 -5.39 -4.23
CA LYS A 229 -30.13 -4.08 -4.90
C LYS A 229 -31.37 -3.36 -4.38
N VAL A 230 -32.52 -4.04 -4.30
CA VAL A 230 -33.77 -3.48 -3.73
C VAL A 230 -33.57 -3.06 -2.27
N THR A 231 -32.84 -3.85 -1.48
CA THR A 231 -32.57 -3.52 -0.08
C THR A 231 -31.78 -2.22 0.05
N ILE A 232 -30.72 -2.04 -0.75
CA ILE A 232 -29.91 -0.82 -0.73
C ILE A 232 -30.71 0.38 -1.21
N ASP A 233 -31.49 0.24 -2.28
CA ASP A 233 -32.34 1.31 -2.80
C ASP A 233 -33.33 1.81 -1.73
N GLN A 234 -33.92 0.87 -0.95
CA GLN A 234 -34.79 1.20 0.17
C GLN A 234 -34.04 1.88 1.32
N GLN A 235 -32.84 1.42 1.66
CA GLN A 235 -31.99 2.03 2.69
C GLN A 235 -31.62 3.47 2.34
N ILE A 236 -31.30 3.74 1.08
CA ILE A 236 -31.00 5.09 0.57
C ILE A 236 -32.28 5.94 0.53
N ALA A 237 -33.35 5.44 -0.05
CA ALA A 237 -34.62 6.18 -0.20
C ALA A 237 -35.24 6.58 1.16
N SER A 238 -35.14 5.72 2.17
CA SER A 238 -35.62 5.98 3.53
C SER A 238 -34.63 6.78 4.39
N LYS A 239 -33.45 7.12 3.87
CA LYS A 239 -32.35 7.76 4.63
C LYS A 239 -31.92 6.97 5.88
N ALA A 240 -32.07 5.64 5.84
CA ALA A 240 -31.55 4.76 6.87
C ALA A 240 -30.02 4.86 6.93
N VAL A 241 -29.37 4.96 5.78
CA VAL A 241 -27.94 5.25 5.64
C VAL A 241 -27.67 6.72 5.95
N LYS A 242 -26.73 7.01 6.86
CA LYS A 242 -26.34 8.38 7.22
C LYS A 242 -25.17 8.90 6.37
N VAL A 243 -24.25 8.02 5.99
CA VAL A 243 -23.13 8.30 5.07
C VAL A 243 -23.00 7.11 4.14
N TYR A 244 -22.78 7.36 2.85
CA TYR A 244 -22.49 6.34 1.86
C TYR A 244 -21.00 6.38 1.51
N VAL A 245 -20.28 5.27 1.67
CA VAL A 245 -18.84 5.14 1.40
C VAL A 245 -18.65 4.49 0.04
N PHE A 246 -17.97 5.17 -0.85
CA PHE A 246 -17.81 4.79 -2.24
C PHE A 246 -16.33 4.46 -2.57
N ASN A 247 -16.06 3.23 -3.08
CA ASN A 247 -14.78 2.92 -3.69
C ASN A 247 -14.73 3.49 -5.11
N THR A 248 -13.88 4.49 -5.33
CA THR A 248 -13.79 5.18 -6.63
C THR A 248 -13.12 4.34 -7.72
N GLN A 249 -12.40 3.27 -7.33
CA GLN A 249 -11.71 2.39 -8.26
C GLN A 249 -12.60 1.25 -8.78
N ASN A 250 -13.77 1.04 -8.16
CA ASN A 250 -14.75 0.03 -8.56
C ASN A 250 -16.14 0.69 -8.77
N ALA A 251 -16.28 1.48 -9.85
CA ALA A 251 -17.47 2.25 -10.19
C ALA A 251 -18.33 1.53 -11.24
N THR A 252 -18.96 0.42 -10.86
CA THR A 252 -19.93 -0.26 -11.74
C THR A 252 -21.19 0.62 -11.96
N PRO A 253 -21.97 0.39 -13.01
CA PRO A 253 -23.22 1.13 -13.21
C PRO A 253 -24.19 1.08 -12.04
N ASP A 254 -24.30 -0.07 -11.37
CA ASP A 254 -25.12 -0.23 -10.17
C ASP A 254 -24.62 0.63 -9.02
N VAL A 255 -23.32 0.62 -8.76
CA VAL A 255 -22.69 1.43 -7.72
C VAL A 255 -22.87 2.93 -8.03
N GLN A 256 -22.68 3.34 -9.29
CA GLN A 256 -22.87 4.74 -9.67
C GLN A 256 -24.32 5.18 -9.46
N ALA A 257 -25.31 4.33 -9.79
CA ALA A 257 -26.71 4.61 -9.55
C ALA A 257 -27.02 4.84 -8.06
N GLN A 258 -26.41 4.04 -7.17
CA GLN A 258 -26.54 4.20 -5.71
C GLN A 258 -25.89 5.48 -5.20
N VAL A 259 -24.70 5.83 -5.71
CA VAL A 259 -24.02 7.11 -5.40
C VAL A 259 -24.90 8.30 -5.78
N ASP A 260 -25.50 8.27 -6.98
CA ASP A 260 -26.36 9.33 -7.47
C ASP A 260 -27.67 9.41 -6.66
N ALA A 261 -28.24 8.25 -6.30
CA ALA A 261 -29.41 8.19 -5.42
C ALA A 261 -29.10 8.75 -4.02
N ALA A 262 -27.97 8.41 -3.42
CA ALA A 262 -27.54 8.93 -2.12
C ALA A 262 -27.39 10.45 -2.17
N LYS A 263 -26.68 10.99 -3.17
CA LYS A 263 -26.55 12.44 -3.40
C LYS A 263 -27.91 13.13 -3.57
N LYS A 264 -28.80 12.56 -4.36
CA LYS A 264 -30.16 13.10 -4.58
C LYS A 264 -30.99 13.15 -3.29
N GLN A 265 -30.78 12.19 -2.38
CA GLN A 265 -31.40 12.17 -1.05
C GLN A 265 -30.72 13.12 -0.05
N GLY A 266 -29.62 13.76 -0.42
CA GLY A 266 -28.81 14.59 0.49
C GLY A 266 -28.02 13.78 1.51
N ILE A 267 -27.76 12.50 1.24
CA ILE A 267 -26.86 11.66 2.03
C ILE A 267 -25.43 11.98 1.60
N PRO A 268 -24.55 12.38 2.52
CA PRO A 268 -23.13 12.59 2.20
C PRO A 268 -22.50 11.32 1.63
N VAL A 269 -21.68 11.50 0.59
CA VAL A 269 -20.88 10.43 -0.01
C VAL A 269 -19.42 10.74 0.26
N THR A 270 -18.72 9.82 0.92
CA THR A 270 -17.29 9.86 1.09
C THR A 270 -16.63 8.78 0.23
N THR A 271 -15.33 8.90 -0.02
CA THR A 271 -14.62 7.99 -0.91
C THR A 271 -13.51 7.24 -0.18
N VAL A 272 -13.31 6.01 -0.62
CA VAL A 272 -12.15 5.17 -0.31
C VAL A 272 -11.51 4.70 -1.62
N THR A 273 -10.26 4.25 -1.54
CA THR A 273 -9.51 3.71 -2.69
C THR A 273 -8.72 2.49 -2.25
N GLU A 274 -8.38 1.60 -3.17
CA GLU A 274 -7.56 0.42 -2.89
C GLU A 274 -6.07 0.74 -2.89
N THR A 275 -5.68 1.65 -3.78
CA THR A 275 -4.30 2.17 -3.87
C THR A 275 -4.20 3.55 -3.25
N LEU A 276 -2.98 3.96 -2.94
CA LEU A 276 -2.71 5.30 -2.40
C LEU A 276 -3.24 6.39 -3.35
N SER A 277 -3.94 7.35 -2.80
CA SER A 277 -4.45 8.51 -3.54
C SER A 277 -4.21 9.79 -2.71
N PRO A 278 -3.35 10.73 -3.21
CA PRO A 278 -2.54 10.62 -4.43
C PRO A 278 -1.51 9.48 -4.38
N GLU A 279 -1.04 9.02 -5.55
CA GLU A 279 -0.14 7.86 -5.69
C GLU A 279 1.12 7.93 -4.81
N ASN A 280 1.63 9.12 -4.57
CA ASN A 280 2.82 9.36 -3.74
C ASN A 280 2.52 9.69 -2.28
N ALA A 281 1.28 9.53 -1.83
CA ALA A 281 0.93 9.70 -0.42
C ALA A 281 1.60 8.62 0.45
N SER A 282 1.85 8.94 1.71
CA SER A 282 2.16 7.89 2.68
C SER A 282 0.89 7.12 3.08
N PHE A 283 1.05 5.89 3.55
CA PHE A 283 -0.06 5.09 4.06
C PHE A 283 -0.91 5.86 5.09
N GLN A 284 -0.28 6.47 6.07
CA GLN A 284 -0.96 7.19 7.15
C GLN A 284 -1.65 8.47 6.68
N ASP A 285 -1.06 9.20 5.73
CA ASP A 285 -1.67 10.43 5.20
C ASP A 285 -2.90 10.09 4.35
N TRP A 286 -2.79 9.07 3.50
CA TRP A 286 -3.90 8.55 2.71
C TRP A 286 -5.07 8.09 3.60
N GLN A 287 -4.82 7.23 4.60
CA GLN A 287 -5.84 6.76 5.52
C GLN A 287 -6.43 7.90 6.36
N SER A 288 -5.59 8.80 6.87
CA SER A 288 -6.05 9.93 7.68
C SER A 288 -6.91 10.91 6.90
N SER A 289 -6.62 11.13 5.62
CA SER A 289 -7.45 11.96 4.74
C SER A 289 -8.86 11.38 4.57
N GLN A 290 -8.96 10.07 4.31
CA GLN A 290 -10.25 9.38 4.17
C GLN A 290 -11.04 9.36 5.49
N LEU A 291 -10.36 9.10 6.61
CA LEU A 291 -10.98 9.16 7.94
C LEU A 291 -11.50 10.56 8.29
N SER A 292 -10.76 11.60 7.94
CA SER A 292 -11.19 13.00 8.17
C SER A 292 -12.44 13.31 7.35
N ALA A 293 -12.47 12.96 6.07
CA ALA A 293 -13.65 13.15 5.22
C ALA A 293 -14.87 12.36 5.74
N LEU A 294 -14.66 11.14 6.23
CA LEU A 294 -15.71 10.35 6.87
C LEU A 294 -16.22 11.00 8.16
N ALA A 295 -15.33 11.52 9.00
CA ALA A 295 -15.70 12.22 10.23
C ALA A 295 -16.55 13.46 9.95
N ASP A 296 -16.17 14.27 8.95
CA ASP A 296 -16.93 15.44 8.52
C ASP A 296 -18.32 15.07 8.01
N ALA A 297 -18.42 14.00 7.22
CA ALA A 297 -19.71 13.49 6.73
C ALA A 297 -20.59 12.97 7.86
N LEU A 298 -20.05 12.25 8.84
CA LEU A 298 -20.76 11.77 10.02
C LEU A 298 -21.23 12.95 10.88
N HIS A 299 -20.38 13.96 11.09
CA HIS A 299 -20.74 15.18 11.81
C HIS A 299 -21.92 15.91 11.13
N SER A 300 -21.86 16.08 9.82
CA SER A 300 -22.91 16.82 9.06
C SER A 300 -24.29 16.18 9.17
N THR A 301 -24.37 14.87 9.39
CA THR A 301 -25.66 14.14 9.44
C THR A 301 -26.13 13.83 10.85
N THR A 302 -25.23 13.77 11.83
CA THR A 302 -25.56 13.41 13.21
C THR A 302 -25.56 14.60 14.17
N GLY A 303 -24.87 15.69 13.82
CA GLY A 303 -24.70 16.87 14.66
C GLY A 303 -23.83 16.65 15.90
N LYS A 304 -23.07 15.53 15.96
CA LYS A 304 -22.23 15.13 17.12
C LYS A 304 -20.80 15.65 16.98
#